data_883607c1ba6dd6ca607a1dfb617f80fa
#
_entry.id   883607c1ba6dd6ca607a1dfb617f80fa
#
_cell.length_a   1.000
_cell.length_b   1.000
_cell.length_c   1.000
_cell.angle_alpha   90.00
_cell.angle_beta   90.00
_cell.angle_gamma   90.00
#
_symmetry.space_group_name_H-M   'P 1'
#
loop_
_entity.id
_entity.type
_entity.pdbx_description
1 polymer ?
#
loop_
_entity_poly.entity_id
_entity_poly.type
_entity_poly.pdbx_seq_one_letter_code
_entity_poly.pdbx_strand_id
1 'polypeptide(L)'
;MWAGFLAETQFEPLVRNLALQTLAAAGDAWPSRASWAGFAFNCSASWGFLHISLTRLPARAAMEPPDWEHECVEAELPAITELWRARYEPVRLRYEEERAAHAGYPEAFLHSLRRVVVQLEHQGAFAPHPGIRLLVTEVDADTVAEEAELVRVRQAFRMGEAP
;
A
#
# COMPACT_ATOMS: atom_id res chain seq x y z
N MET A 1 -8.63 15.56 13.42
CA MET A 1 -7.20 15.17 13.58
C MET A 1 -7.01 13.73 13.09
N TRP A 2 -5.85 13.39 12.56
CA TRP A 2 -5.55 12.08 11.95
C TRP A 2 -5.88 10.88 12.85
N ALA A 3 -5.54 10.93 14.13
CA ALA A 3 -5.89 9.87 15.08
C ALA A 3 -7.41 9.60 15.18
N GLY A 4 -8.24 10.63 15.08
CA GLY A 4 -9.69 10.48 15.01
C GLY A 4 -10.12 9.77 13.73
N PHE A 5 -9.59 10.19 12.58
CA PHE A 5 -9.83 9.54 11.29
C PHE A 5 -9.46 8.05 11.34
N LEU A 6 -8.26 7.71 11.86
CA LEU A 6 -7.84 6.31 12.00
C LEU A 6 -8.80 5.49 12.88
N ALA A 7 -9.21 6.05 14.02
CA ALA A 7 -10.10 5.36 14.96
C ALA A 7 -11.49 5.09 14.35
N GLU A 8 -12.05 6.07 13.66
CA GLU A 8 -13.40 5.99 13.11
C GLU A 8 -13.49 5.17 11.83
N THR A 9 -12.48 5.26 10.97
CA THR A 9 -12.46 4.54 9.67
C THR A 9 -11.80 3.17 9.75
N GLN A 10 -11.06 2.90 10.82
CA GLN A 10 -10.20 1.72 10.92
C GLN A 10 -9.27 1.59 9.69
N PHE A 11 -8.68 2.72 9.26
CA PHE A 11 -7.95 2.84 7.99
C PHE A 11 -6.87 1.79 7.82
N GLU A 12 -5.95 1.66 8.78
CA GLU A 12 -4.84 0.71 8.66
C GLU A 12 -5.31 -0.76 8.63
N PRO A 13 -6.19 -1.23 9.53
CA PRO A 13 -6.76 -2.57 9.43
C PRO A 13 -7.52 -2.82 8.12
N LEU A 14 -8.26 -1.82 7.63
CA LEU A 14 -8.97 -1.91 6.36
C LEU A 14 -8.01 -2.10 5.19
N VAL A 15 -7.03 -1.20 5.04
CA VAL A 15 -6.06 -1.24 3.93
C VAL A 15 -5.25 -2.53 3.97
N ARG A 16 -4.81 -2.96 5.15
CA ARG A 16 -4.11 -4.23 5.34
C ARG A 16 -4.95 -5.43 4.86
N ASN A 17 -6.22 -5.48 5.23
CA ASN A 17 -7.12 -6.56 4.82
C ASN A 17 -7.36 -6.55 3.30
N LEU A 18 -7.58 -5.39 2.70
CA LEU A 18 -7.72 -5.24 1.25
C LEU A 18 -6.45 -5.69 0.53
N ALA A 19 -5.27 -5.33 1.03
CA ALA A 19 -4.00 -5.76 0.44
C ALA A 19 -3.83 -7.29 0.48
N LEU A 20 -4.17 -7.94 1.59
CA LEU A 20 -4.11 -9.41 1.70
C LEU A 20 -5.06 -10.09 0.72
N GLN A 21 -6.29 -9.61 0.59
CA GLN A 21 -7.26 -10.16 -0.36
C GLN A 21 -6.82 -9.93 -1.81
N THR A 22 -6.26 -8.76 -2.11
CA THR A 22 -5.73 -8.45 -3.43
C THR A 22 -4.55 -9.36 -3.80
N LEU A 23 -3.59 -9.57 -2.87
CA LEU A 23 -2.47 -10.48 -3.08
C LEU A 23 -2.93 -11.93 -3.30
N ALA A 24 -3.90 -12.41 -2.54
CA ALA A 24 -4.47 -13.74 -2.72
C ALA A 24 -5.14 -13.88 -4.09
N ALA A 25 -6.01 -12.94 -4.46
CA ALA A 25 -6.69 -12.94 -5.75
C ALA A 25 -5.72 -12.83 -6.93
N ALA A 26 -4.66 -12.04 -6.82
CA ALA A 26 -3.61 -11.94 -7.82
C ALA A 26 -2.85 -13.27 -7.98
N GLY A 27 -2.58 -13.97 -6.89
CA GLY A 27 -1.98 -15.30 -6.91
C GLY A 27 -2.84 -16.32 -7.64
N ASP A 28 -4.15 -16.29 -7.42
CA ASP A 28 -5.12 -17.18 -8.05
C ASP A 28 -5.36 -16.83 -9.54
N ALA A 29 -5.46 -15.56 -9.87
CA ALA A 29 -5.72 -15.08 -11.23
C ALA A 29 -4.50 -15.27 -12.15
N TRP A 30 -3.32 -15.11 -11.61
CA TRP A 30 -2.04 -15.19 -12.35
C TRP A 30 -1.11 -16.25 -11.74
N PRO A 31 -1.47 -17.53 -11.83
CA PRO A 31 -0.70 -18.60 -11.22
C PRO A 31 0.69 -18.69 -11.85
N SER A 32 1.72 -18.73 -11.01
CA SER A 32 3.10 -18.84 -11.46
C SER A 32 3.96 -19.48 -10.37
N ARG A 33 5.03 -20.16 -10.77
CA ARG A 33 6.07 -20.62 -9.84
C ARG A 33 7.02 -19.49 -9.43
N ALA A 34 7.05 -18.39 -10.20
CA ALA A 34 7.86 -17.23 -9.88
C ALA A 34 7.21 -16.44 -8.73
N SER A 35 8.01 -16.09 -7.75
CA SER A 35 7.64 -15.18 -6.67
C SER A 35 7.37 -13.77 -7.19
N TRP A 36 6.57 -13.01 -6.48
CA TRP A 36 6.51 -11.57 -6.70
C TRP A 36 7.87 -10.95 -6.41
N ALA A 37 8.36 -10.13 -7.31
CA ALA A 37 9.62 -9.40 -7.19
C ALA A 37 9.41 -7.97 -6.64
N GLY A 38 8.20 -7.42 -6.80
CA GLY A 38 7.83 -6.11 -6.29
C GLY A 38 6.37 -6.04 -5.85
N PHE A 39 6.12 -5.30 -4.78
CA PHE A 39 4.83 -4.87 -4.26
C PHE A 39 4.91 -3.39 -3.93
N ALA A 40 3.95 -2.61 -4.38
CA ALA A 40 3.84 -1.20 -4.02
C ALA A 40 2.41 -0.81 -3.66
N PHE A 41 2.28 0.05 -2.65
CA PHE A 41 1.19 0.99 -2.57
C PHE A 41 1.56 2.20 -3.43
N ASN A 42 0.94 2.31 -4.60
CA ASN A 42 1.03 3.48 -5.46
C ASN A 42 -0.16 4.39 -5.16
N CYS A 43 0.08 5.61 -4.76
CA CYS A 43 -0.96 6.45 -4.20
C CYS A 43 -0.86 7.92 -4.63
N SER A 44 -1.91 8.66 -4.32
CA SER A 44 -1.91 10.12 -4.32
C SER A 44 -2.42 10.60 -2.97
N ALA A 45 -1.49 10.96 -2.09
CA ALA A 45 -1.81 11.40 -0.74
C ALA A 45 -2.65 12.69 -0.72
N SER A 46 -2.53 13.51 -1.76
CA SER A 46 -3.36 14.71 -1.92
C SER A 46 -4.85 14.41 -2.14
N TRP A 47 -5.19 13.22 -2.63
CA TRP A 47 -6.57 12.84 -2.96
C TRP A 47 -7.05 11.57 -2.26
N GLY A 48 -6.17 10.92 -1.50
CA GLY A 48 -6.45 9.64 -0.85
C GLY A 48 -6.63 8.48 -1.82
N PHE A 49 -6.18 8.61 -3.07
CA PHE A 49 -6.15 7.48 -3.99
C PHE A 49 -5.07 6.50 -3.60
N LEU A 50 -5.39 5.23 -3.75
CA LEU A 50 -4.51 4.12 -3.38
C LEU A 50 -4.71 2.97 -4.36
N HIS A 51 -3.62 2.49 -4.92
CA HIS A 51 -3.56 1.34 -5.81
C HIS A 51 -2.50 0.36 -5.33
N ILE A 52 -2.69 -0.92 -5.66
CA ILE A 52 -1.66 -1.94 -5.48
C ILE A 52 -1.03 -2.25 -6.84
N SER A 53 0.29 -2.13 -6.90
CA SER A 53 1.09 -2.52 -8.05
C SER A 53 1.91 -3.76 -7.72
N LEU A 54 1.98 -4.71 -8.67
CA LEU A 54 2.73 -5.96 -8.54
C LEU A 54 3.58 -6.23 -9.77
N THR A 55 4.75 -6.82 -9.57
CA THR A 55 5.57 -7.37 -10.66
C THR A 55 6.28 -8.65 -10.24
N ARG A 56 6.43 -9.60 -11.19
CA ARG A 56 7.27 -10.79 -11.03
C ARG A 56 8.64 -10.65 -11.68
N LEU A 57 8.85 -9.59 -12.46
CA LEU A 57 10.09 -9.35 -13.17
C LEU A 57 11.06 -8.54 -12.30
N PRO A 58 12.20 -9.10 -11.86
CA PRO A 58 13.17 -8.36 -11.05
C PRO A 58 13.67 -7.07 -11.73
N ALA A 59 13.82 -7.09 -13.07
CA ALA A 59 14.19 -5.91 -13.83
C ALA A 59 13.12 -4.80 -13.75
N ARG A 60 11.84 -5.17 -13.73
CA ARG A 60 10.71 -4.23 -13.53
C ARG A 60 10.64 -3.77 -12.09
N ALA A 61 10.88 -4.66 -11.12
CA ALA A 61 10.90 -4.28 -9.71
C ALA A 61 11.96 -3.20 -9.39
N ALA A 62 13.02 -3.09 -10.20
CA ALA A 62 14.02 -2.02 -10.08
C ALA A 62 13.53 -0.66 -10.63
N MET A 63 12.43 -0.66 -11.38
CA MET A 63 11.80 0.53 -11.96
C MET A 63 10.71 1.09 -11.01
N GLU A 64 10.05 2.14 -11.43
CA GLU A 64 8.89 2.69 -10.71
C GLU A 64 7.63 1.84 -10.95
N PRO A 65 6.67 1.81 -9.99
CA PRO A 65 5.45 1.01 -10.09
C PRO A 65 4.62 1.19 -11.37
N PRO A 66 4.52 2.38 -12.00
CA PRO A 66 3.82 2.53 -13.28
C PRO A 66 4.42 1.70 -14.44
N ASP A 67 5.68 1.28 -14.33
CA ASP A 67 6.33 0.40 -15.31
C ASP A 67 6.19 -1.09 -15.00
N TRP A 68 5.48 -1.46 -13.93
CA TRP A 68 5.29 -2.83 -13.51
C TRP A 68 4.22 -3.53 -14.35
N GLU A 69 4.23 -4.88 -14.35
CA GLU A 69 3.29 -5.70 -15.14
C GLU A 69 1.83 -5.45 -14.74
N HIS A 70 1.59 -5.23 -13.45
CA HIS A 70 0.27 -4.97 -12.87
C HIS A 70 0.35 -3.65 -12.09
N GLU A 71 0.11 -2.54 -12.78
CA GLU A 71 0.17 -1.21 -12.19
C GLU A 71 -0.96 -0.98 -11.18
N CYS A 72 -2.17 -1.50 -11.47
CA CYS A 72 -3.37 -1.32 -10.67
C CYS A 72 -4.13 -2.64 -10.58
N VAL A 73 -3.69 -3.52 -9.69
CA VAL A 73 -4.21 -4.89 -9.55
C VAL A 73 -5.72 -4.91 -9.28
N GLU A 74 -6.20 -4.00 -8.45
CA GLU A 74 -7.63 -3.94 -8.12
C GLU A 74 -8.51 -3.54 -9.32
N ALA A 75 -7.96 -2.85 -10.32
CA ALA A 75 -8.68 -2.54 -11.55
C ALA A 75 -8.67 -3.70 -12.55
N GLU A 76 -7.68 -4.58 -12.48
CA GLU A 76 -7.52 -5.73 -13.37
C GLU A 76 -8.39 -6.94 -12.95
N LEU A 77 -8.80 -6.99 -11.68
CA LEU A 77 -9.55 -8.11 -11.09
C LEU A 77 -10.96 -7.67 -10.66
N PRO A 78 -12.02 -8.00 -11.43
CA PRO A 78 -13.38 -7.46 -11.19
C PRO A 78 -13.91 -7.67 -9.76
N ALA A 79 -13.67 -8.84 -9.15
CA ALA A 79 -14.11 -9.11 -7.77
C ALA A 79 -13.37 -8.21 -6.76
N ILE A 80 -12.11 -7.90 -7.02
CA ILE A 80 -11.32 -6.98 -6.18
C ILE A 80 -11.73 -5.53 -6.43
N THR A 81 -12.03 -5.14 -7.67
CA THR A 81 -12.60 -3.83 -8.00
C THR A 81 -13.84 -3.54 -7.15
N GLU A 82 -14.79 -4.47 -7.11
CA GLU A 82 -16.02 -4.30 -6.34
C GLU A 82 -15.76 -4.27 -4.83
N LEU A 83 -14.82 -5.09 -4.35
CA LEU A 83 -14.42 -5.07 -2.94
C LEU A 83 -13.83 -3.73 -2.53
N TRP A 84 -12.88 -3.18 -3.32
CA TRP A 84 -12.27 -1.88 -3.06
C TRP A 84 -13.30 -0.75 -3.13
N ARG A 85 -14.16 -0.77 -4.14
CA ARG A 85 -15.26 0.21 -4.28
C ARG A 85 -16.18 0.20 -3.05
N ALA A 86 -16.56 -0.98 -2.57
CA ALA A 86 -17.47 -1.11 -1.45
C ALA A 86 -16.85 -0.71 -0.11
N ARG A 87 -15.54 -0.96 0.08
CA ARG A 87 -14.90 -0.84 1.39
C ARG A 87 -13.98 0.37 1.50
N TYR A 88 -13.22 0.70 0.46
CA TYR A 88 -12.24 1.78 0.49
C TYR A 88 -12.84 3.12 0.05
N GLU A 89 -13.66 3.16 -0.96
CA GLU A 89 -14.20 4.41 -1.52
C GLU A 89 -14.93 5.28 -0.47
N PRO A 90 -15.75 4.76 0.44
CA PRO A 90 -16.33 5.58 1.51
C PRO A 90 -15.28 6.23 2.42
N VAL A 91 -14.18 5.53 2.68
CA VAL A 91 -13.08 6.05 3.52
C VAL A 91 -12.28 7.11 2.75
N ARG A 92 -12.05 6.89 1.45
CA ARG A 92 -11.40 7.87 0.57
C ARG A 92 -12.18 9.19 0.49
N LEU A 93 -13.50 9.11 0.28
CA LEU A 93 -14.37 10.30 0.24
C LEU A 93 -14.32 11.07 1.56
N ARG A 94 -14.38 10.38 2.68
CA ARG A 94 -14.23 10.99 3.99
C ARG A 94 -12.85 11.64 4.19
N TYR A 95 -11.79 10.96 3.73
CA TYR A 95 -10.44 11.52 3.75
C TYR A 95 -10.37 12.83 2.96
N GLU A 96 -10.94 12.87 1.77
CA GLU A 96 -10.97 14.05 0.89
C GLU A 96 -11.67 15.24 1.57
N GLU A 97 -12.78 14.99 2.26
CA GLU A 97 -13.51 16.02 3.03
C GLU A 97 -12.67 16.57 4.19
N GLU A 98 -12.07 15.69 5.00
CA GLU A 98 -11.31 16.09 6.19
C GLU A 98 -9.95 16.72 5.84
N ARG A 99 -9.29 16.24 4.79
CA ARG A 99 -7.99 16.75 4.33
C ARG A 99 -8.02 18.25 4.05
N ALA A 100 -9.10 18.75 3.49
CA ALA A 100 -9.22 20.18 3.15
C ALA A 100 -9.02 21.10 4.36
N ALA A 101 -9.29 20.61 5.58
CA ALA A 101 -9.14 21.35 6.82
C ALA A 101 -7.80 21.07 7.55
N HIS A 102 -6.97 20.14 7.07
CA HIS A 102 -5.81 19.63 7.81
C HIS A 102 -4.58 19.40 6.92
N ALA A 103 -3.66 20.36 6.87
CA ALA A 103 -2.47 20.32 6.00
C ALA A 103 -1.56 19.09 6.22
N GLY A 104 -1.55 18.50 7.42
CA GLY A 104 -0.72 17.33 7.75
C GLY A 104 -1.31 15.97 7.31
N TYR A 105 -2.50 15.94 6.71
CA TYR A 105 -3.15 14.68 6.30
C TYR A 105 -2.38 13.91 5.23
N PRO A 106 -1.83 14.51 4.18
CA PRO A 106 -1.07 13.77 3.17
C PRO A 106 0.12 13.01 3.75
N GLU A 107 0.91 13.66 4.60
CA GLU A 107 2.05 13.03 5.26
C GLU A 107 1.62 11.89 6.20
N ALA A 108 0.57 12.11 6.99
CA ALA A 108 0.01 11.11 7.88
C ALA A 108 -0.58 9.90 7.13
N PHE A 109 -1.16 10.13 5.94
CA PHE A 109 -1.64 9.09 5.05
C PHE A 109 -0.49 8.19 4.56
N LEU A 110 0.58 8.80 4.03
CA LEU A 110 1.77 8.07 3.60
C LEU A 110 2.40 7.29 4.74
N HIS A 111 2.52 7.91 5.91
CA HIS A 111 3.06 7.25 7.10
C HIS A 111 2.22 6.02 7.49
N SER A 112 0.88 6.13 7.48
CA SER A 112 0.00 5.00 7.77
C SER A 112 0.13 3.87 6.74
N LEU A 113 0.30 4.19 5.44
CA LEU A 113 0.55 3.17 4.42
C LEU A 113 1.88 2.44 4.65
N ARG A 114 2.94 3.17 5.02
CA ARG A 114 4.24 2.56 5.38
C ARG A 114 4.10 1.62 6.58
N ARG A 115 3.31 1.99 7.58
CA ARG A 115 3.00 1.12 8.72
C ARG A 115 2.25 -0.14 8.28
N VAL A 116 1.28 -0.03 7.39
CA VAL A 116 0.55 -1.18 6.84
C VAL A 116 1.51 -2.13 6.13
N VAL A 117 2.44 -1.63 5.31
CA VAL A 117 3.47 -2.48 4.66
C VAL A 117 4.30 -3.22 5.69
N VAL A 118 4.78 -2.55 6.75
CA VAL A 118 5.56 -3.17 7.82
C VAL A 118 4.74 -4.21 8.60
N GLN A 119 3.46 -3.97 8.83
CA GLN A 119 2.56 -4.93 9.46
C GLN A 119 2.34 -6.17 8.59
N LEU A 120 2.15 -6.00 7.27
CA LEU A 120 2.04 -7.10 6.30
C LEU A 120 3.32 -7.95 6.29
N GLU A 121 4.47 -7.31 6.29
CA GLU A 121 5.79 -7.95 6.34
C GLU A 121 5.93 -8.77 7.63
N HIS A 122 5.61 -8.19 8.77
CA HIS A 122 5.68 -8.85 10.08
C HIS A 122 4.71 -10.03 10.22
N GLN A 123 3.55 -9.96 9.57
CA GLN A 123 2.57 -11.06 9.52
C GLN A 123 2.94 -12.16 8.51
N GLY A 124 4.06 -12.03 7.81
CA GLY A 124 4.53 -13.02 6.85
C GLY A 124 3.83 -12.99 5.50
N ALA A 125 3.10 -11.91 5.16
CA ALA A 125 2.40 -11.79 3.86
C ALA A 125 3.36 -11.95 2.67
N PHE A 126 4.62 -11.55 2.85
CA PHE A 126 5.65 -11.62 1.82
C PHE A 126 6.64 -12.78 2.01
N ALA A 127 6.42 -13.67 3.00
CA ALA A 127 7.30 -14.81 3.23
C ALA A 127 7.46 -15.75 2.01
N PRO A 128 6.42 -15.96 1.16
CA PRO A 128 6.56 -16.74 -0.07
C PRO A 128 7.38 -16.04 -1.17
N HIS A 129 7.79 -14.79 -0.96
CA HIS A 129 8.39 -13.92 -1.98
C HIS A 129 9.74 -13.36 -1.50
N PRO A 130 10.77 -14.20 -1.34
CA PRO A 130 12.05 -13.76 -0.80
C PRO A 130 12.69 -12.70 -1.71
N GLY A 131 13.17 -11.61 -1.09
CA GLY A 131 13.78 -10.50 -1.80
C GLY A 131 12.81 -9.55 -2.52
N ILE A 132 11.51 -9.67 -2.26
CA ILE A 132 10.53 -8.74 -2.82
C ILE A 132 10.86 -7.29 -2.43
N ARG A 133 10.83 -6.39 -3.42
CA ARG A 133 10.91 -4.95 -3.18
C ARG A 133 9.58 -4.43 -2.69
N LEU A 134 9.59 -3.69 -1.59
CA LEU A 134 8.38 -3.10 -0.99
C LEU A 134 8.46 -1.57 -1.07
N LEU A 135 7.41 -0.94 -1.58
CA LEU A 135 7.32 0.52 -1.75
C LEU A 135 5.99 1.06 -1.23
N VAL A 136 6.05 2.30 -0.76
CA VAL A 136 4.90 3.22 -0.68
C VAL A 136 5.32 4.46 -1.43
N THR A 137 4.67 4.78 -2.54
CA THR A 137 5.13 5.84 -3.43
C THR A 137 3.96 6.65 -4.00
N GLU A 138 4.21 7.91 -4.27
CA GLU A 138 3.37 8.75 -5.10
C GLU A 138 3.92 8.79 -6.54
N VAL A 139 3.09 9.18 -7.48
CA VAL A 139 3.53 9.43 -8.86
C VAL A 139 4.61 10.51 -8.85
N ASP A 140 5.70 10.27 -9.57
CA ASP A 140 6.88 11.17 -9.66
C ASP A 140 7.66 11.35 -8.33
N ALA A 141 7.44 10.49 -7.33
CA ALA A 141 8.20 10.54 -6.10
C ALA A 141 9.62 9.98 -6.26
N ASP A 142 10.55 10.46 -5.43
CA ASP A 142 11.88 9.87 -5.31
C ASP A 142 11.79 8.52 -4.56
N THR A 143 11.83 7.42 -5.32
CA THR A 143 11.72 6.06 -4.76
C THR A 143 12.84 5.73 -3.77
N VAL A 144 14.02 6.35 -3.89
CA VAL A 144 15.12 6.15 -2.92
C VAL A 144 14.78 6.79 -1.59
N ALA A 145 14.20 8.00 -1.61
CA ALA A 145 13.72 8.65 -0.39
C ALA A 145 12.57 7.86 0.25
N GLU A 146 11.64 7.33 -0.54
CA GLU A 146 10.54 6.51 -0.06
C GLU A 146 11.01 5.20 0.59
N GLU A 147 12.00 4.52 0.02
CA GLU A 147 12.61 3.34 0.61
C GLU A 147 13.29 3.66 1.96
N ALA A 148 13.97 4.81 2.06
CA ALA A 148 14.59 5.24 3.30
C ALA A 148 13.54 5.50 4.40
N GLU A 149 12.40 6.11 4.06
CA GLU A 149 11.30 6.30 5.01
C GLU A 149 10.70 4.96 5.48
N LEU A 150 10.53 4.00 4.58
CA LEU A 150 10.03 2.67 4.94
C LEU A 150 11.00 1.96 5.90
N VAL A 151 12.32 2.13 5.72
CA VAL A 151 13.34 1.61 6.66
C VAL A 151 13.18 2.23 8.03
N ARG A 152 12.95 3.54 8.13
CA ARG A 152 12.73 4.23 9.41
C ARG A 152 11.50 3.70 10.14
N VAL A 153 10.38 3.50 9.43
CA VAL A 153 9.16 2.93 10.01
C VAL A 153 9.38 1.50 10.51
N ARG A 154 10.13 0.67 9.76
CA ARG A 154 10.53 -0.69 10.22
C ARG A 154 11.34 -0.65 11.52
N GLN A 155 12.27 0.29 11.64
CA GLN A 155 13.08 0.43 12.84
C GLN A 155 12.24 0.82 14.06
N ALA A 156 11.37 1.84 13.92
CA ALA A 156 10.45 2.27 14.97
C ALA A 156 9.52 1.12 15.42
N PHE A 157 8.98 0.37 14.47
CA PHE A 157 8.11 -0.77 14.75
C PHE A 157 8.82 -1.86 15.57
N ARG A 158 10.09 -2.17 15.25
CA ARG A 158 10.91 -3.15 15.99
C ARG A 158 11.25 -2.71 17.42
N MET A 159 11.39 -1.41 17.64
CA MET A 159 11.68 -0.85 18.97
C MET A 159 10.44 -0.75 19.85
N GLY A 160 9.26 -1.10 19.36
CA GLY A 160 8.00 -0.98 20.09
C GLY A 160 7.60 0.49 20.32
N GLU A 161 8.19 1.39 19.58
CA GLU A 161 7.79 2.79 19.56
C GLU A 161 6.44 2.85 18.83
N ALA A 162 5.36 2.98 19.63
CA ALA A 162 4.06 3.33 19.05
C ALA A 162 4.19 4.73 18.46
N PRO A 163 3.88 4.92 17.21
CA PRO A 163 3.91 6.21 16.58
C PRO A 163 2.75 7.09 17.06
#